data_c97b4d77af1e647bc0d743bfeaee9c51
#
_entry.id   c97b4d77af1e647bc0d743bfeaee9c51
#
_cell.length_a   1.000
_cell.length_b   1.000
_cell.length_c   1.000
_cell.angle_alpha   90.00
_cell.angle_beta   90.00
_cell.angle_gamma   90.00
#
_symmetry.space_group_name_H-M   'P 1'
#
loop_
_entity.id
_entity.type
_entity.pdbx_description
1 polymer ?
#
loop_
_entity_poly.entity_id
_entity_poly.type
_entity_poly.pdbx_seq_one_letter_code
_entity_poly.pdbx_strand_id
1 'polypeptide(L)'
;MPRYAGLSIFLVYLAVWEHAFAELPPEPVELAEDNILIVQLSYDQLLLEESLFVYQTPENTFIPVQGLIDSLDFPLTLNLDSLSLDGWFISEDRNFSLDINQKSVFLKGERQTWPKDFQYALDGFDLYINLKSIERWFDLSLLLDVSQLELKLSSSSPLPIVTQKLRAQKRAKLKPQAKAQTAHDYLPNEYDWLGSPSFDIEFSHSAERFEKYNDLTGRYEADISQYSSATVQGVMDILKHSLQTSYVNQDGAQDLRLTFSKAASGPEQRLFLGIDQYKFGDVNSHSSALLSGSVSGSGVHLKRGSNALQEQSSDLLLEGDAPPGWEVELYRNGALIDFTSTSSNGQYRFDKISTYLGENIFDIRIYGPQGQYRSEQKKITVGGQMLAKGLWDFQLYALNRNQRLLSLEEEELDESSSFFMSEFNAGLNDYLTIQGALSRFTPIDNEIEHLYTSLGFFASLGGGFGQLKYVSDQQSGHAWSLAYKTRLLNTNINFDLEKYTDFISDKNPDGKLELDSTLRINGLWADIWSQDISYDLELQHAQYANAQEQWQLSKRLSTRIGQTQIANLINYSHNNIDDV
;
A
#
# COMPACT_ATOMS: atom_id res chain seq x y z
N MET A 1 -2.37 96.07 1.35
CA MET A 1 -3.22 95.26 0.53
C MET A 1 -3.61 94.01 1.31
N PRO A 2 -4.81 93.86 1.83
CA PRO A 2 -5.31 92.63 2.45
C PRO A 2 -6.56 92.17 1.70
N ARG A 3 -6.44 91.15 0.94
CA ARG A 3 -7.58 90.39 0.34
C ARG A 3 -7.08 89.02 0.04
N TYR A 4 -7.27 88.06 0.96
CA TYR A 4 -7.34 86.61 0.74
C TYR A 4 -7.48 85.81 2.05
N ALA A 5 -7.85 86.47 3.16
CA ALA A 5 -8.04 85.77 4.44
C ALA A 5 -9.46 85.17 4.66
N GLY A 6 -10.43 85.48 3.75
CA GLY A 6 -11.85 85.10 3.94
C GLY A 6 -12.26 83.79 3.25
N LEU A 7 -11.46 83.32 2.28
CA LEU A 7 -11.88 82.11 1.48
C LEU A 7 -11.37 80.76 2.06
N SER A 8 -10.29 80.84 2.89
CA SER A 8 -9.73 79.60 3.51
C SER A 8 -10.51 79.15 4.73
N ILE A 9 -11.23 80.02 5.41
CA ILE A 9 -12.08 79.61 6.57
C ILE A 9 -13.40 79.02 6.17
N PHE A 10 -13.94 79.36 5.00
CA PHE A 10 -15.21 78.78 4.50
C PHE A 10 -15.00 77.38 3.93
N LEU A 11 -13.86 77.01 3.35
CA LEU A 11 -13.51 75.67 2.87
C LEU A 11 -13.17 74.72 4.01
N VAL A 12 -12.65 75.15 5.14
CA VAL A 12 -12.43 74.31 6.31
C VAL A 12 -13.72 73.99 7.05
N TYR A 13 -14.73 74.91 7.03
CA TYR A 13 -16.07 74.59 7.59
C TYR A 13 -16.92 73.67 6.71
N LEU A 14 -16.73 73.65 5.41
CA LEU A 14 -17.41 72.68 4.51
C LEU A 14 -16.78 71.28 4.56
N ALA A 15 -15.45 71.19 4.80
CA ALA A 15 -14.77 69.89 4.96
C ALA A 15 -15.02 69.22 6.33
N VAL A 16 -15.41 69.99 7.36
CA VAL A 16 -15.77 69.44 8.69
C VAL A 16 -17.25 69.02 8.74
N TRP A 17 -18.11 69.43 7.79
CA TRP A 17 -19.52 69.04 7.79
C TRP A 17 -19.82 67.79 6.97
N GLU A 18 -18.90 67.30 6.13
CA GLU A 18 -19.03 66.01 5.43
C GLU A 18 -18.68 64.81 6.30
N HIS A 19 -18.12 65.01 7.52
CA HIS A 19 -17.77 63.91 8.42
C HIS A 19 -18.69 63.76 9.64
N ALA A 20 -19.83 64.40 9.68
CA ALA A 20 -20.73 64.39 10.84
C ALA A 20 -22.10 63.70 10.61
N PHE A 21 -22.26 62.90 9.59
CA PHE A 21 -23.31 61.87 9.57
C PHE A 21 -22.70 60.51 9.89
N ALA A 22 -22.32 60.28 11.13
CA ALA A 22 -22.28 58.93 11.65
C ALA A 22 -23.72 58.37 11.50
N GLU A 23 -23.89 57.45 10.56
CA GLU A 23 -25.16 56.70 10.48
C GLU A 23 -25.42 56.10 11.86
N LEU A 24 -26.62 56.40 12.42
CA LEU A 24 -27.03 55.82 13.70
C LEU A 24 -26.89 54.27 13.63
N PRO A 25 -26.47 53.65 14.73
CA PRO A 25 -26.45 52.17 14.79
C PRO A 25 -27.84 51.63 14.43
N PRO A 26 -27.93 50.46 13.79
CA PRO A 26 -29.22 49.85 13.50
C PRO A 26 -29.97 49.60 14.81
N GLU A 27 -31.27 49.86 14.83
CA GLU A 27 -32.11 49.55 16.00
C GLU A 27 -32.49 48.06 16.02
N PRO A 28 -32.51 47.39 17.18
CA PRO A 28 -32.95 46.00 17.28
C PRO A 28 -34.46 45.90 16.98
N VAL A 29 -34.84 44.81 16.32
CA VAL A 29 -36.25 44.45 16.10
C VAL A 29 -36.82 43.83 17.36
N GLU A 30 -38.01 44.26 17.80
CA GLU A 30 -38.70 43.62 18.93
C GLU A 30 -39.27 42.26 18.47
N LEU A 31 -38.89 41.18 19.18
CA LEU A 31 -39.37 39.82 18.95
C LEU A 31 -40.51 39.51 19.93
N ALA A 32 -41.66 39.11 19.39
CA ALA A 32 -42.76 38.62 20.21
C ALA A 32 -42.56 37.13 20.58
N GLU A 33 -42.87 36.75 21.82
CA GLU A 33 -42.74 35.35 22.25
C GLU A 33 -43.59 34.38 21.42
N ASP A 34 -44.70 34.83 20.85
CA ASP A 34 -45.59 34.04 19.99
C ASP A 34 -44.94 33.64 18.62
N ASN A 35 -43.82 34.27 18.26
CA ASN A 35 -43.07 34.00 17.04
C ASN A 35 -41.91 33.04 17.18
N ILE A 36 -41.72 32.47 18.38
CA ILE A 36 -40.64 31.54 18.64
C ILE A 36 -40.97 30.14 18.12
N LEU A 37 -40.03 29.52 17.42
CA LEU A 37 -40.09 28.15 16.97
C LEU A 37 -38.91 27.38 17.51
N ILE A 38 -39.13 26.18 18.04
CA ILE A 38 -38.08 25.25 18.40
C ILE A 38 -37.91 24.30 17.23
N VAL A 39 -36.78 24.35 16.57
CA VAL A 39 -36.51 23.57 15.36
C VAL A 39 -35.26 22.70 15.50
N GLN A 40 -35.25 21.59 14.77
CA GLN A 40 -34.03 20.77 14.62
C GLN A 40 -33.15 21.37 13.52
N LEU A 41 -31.85 21.44 13.76
CA LEU A 41 -30.88 21.80 12.71
C LEU A 41 -30.33 20.52 12.07
N SER A 42 -30.52 20.38 10.76
CA SER A 42 -30.06 19.22 10.01
C SER A 42 -29.21 19.59 8.81
N TYR A 43 -28.27 18.72 8.45
CA TYR A 43 -27.49 18.78 7.20
C TYR A 43 -27.73 17.48 6.43
N ASP A 44 -28.43 17.52 5.31
CA ASP A 44 -29.00 16.36 4.63
C ASP A 44 -29.81 15.47 5.60
N GLN A 45 -29.33 14.27 5.90
CA GLN A 45 -29.95 13.33 6.85
C GLN A 45 -29.25 13.32 8.23
N LEU A 46 -28.27 14.20 8.44
CA LEU A 46 -27.48 14.26 9.66
C LEU A 46 -28.04 15.32 10.60
N LEU A 47 -28.55 14.91 11.75
CA LEU A 47 -28.97 15.81 12.80
C LEU A 47 -27.74 16.46 13.46
N LEU A 48 -27.68 17.79 13.40
CA LEU A 48 -26.62 18.59 14.02
C LEU A 48 -27.00 19.04 15.43
N GLU A 49 -28.23 19.58 15.60
CA GLU A 49 -28.76 20.07 16.85
C GLU A 49 -30.25 19.68 16.99
N GLU A 50 -30.68 19.24 18.17
CA GLU A 50 -32.06 18.80 18.42
C GLU A 50 -33.02 19.95 18.67
N SER A 51 -32.51 21.07 19.20
CA SER A 51 -33.34 22.21 19.62
C SER A 51 -32.63 23.54 19.42
N LEU A 52 -32.95 24.22 18.34
CA LEU A 52 -32.52 25.57 18.04
C LEU A 52 -33.71 26.52 18.12
N PHE A 53 -33.59 27.61 18.88
CA PHE A 53 -34.67 28.59 19.03
C PHE A 53 -34.57 29.62 17.92
N VAL A 54 -35.53 29.66 16.99
CA VAL A 54 -35.58 30.62 15.89
C VAL A 54 -36.85 31.45 16.02
N TYR A 55 -36.79 32.72 15.62
CA TYR A 55 -37.99 33.55 15.54
C TYR A 55 -38.44 33.71 14.10
N GLN A 56 -39.72 33.44 13.85
CA GLN A 56 -40.34 33.58 12.53
C GLN A 56 -41.32 34.71 12.53
N THR A 57 -40.99 35.81 11.85
CA THR A 57 -41.91 36.89 11.57
C THR A 57 -42.50 36.75 10.16
N PRO A 58 -43.58 37.47 9.79
CA PRO A 58 -44.11 37.41 8.42
C PRO A 58 -43.10 37.83 7.34
N GLU A 59 -42.11 38.62 7.72
CA GLU A 59 -41.14 39.21 6.77
C GLU A 59 -39.77 38.48 6.80
N ASN A 60 -39.34 38.00 7.96
CA ASN A 60 -37.98 37.45 8.15
C ASN A 60 -37.95 36.32 9.19
N THR A 61 -36.96 35.44 9.02
CA THR A 61 -36.55 34.44 10.02
C THR A 61 -35.28 34.95 10.70
N PHE A 62 -35.25 34.90 12.03
CA PHE A 62 -34.09 35.31 12.83
C PHE A 62 -33.45 34.08 13.46
N ILE A 63 -32.16 33.92 13.25
CA ILE A 63 -31.36 32.79 13.67
C ILE A 63 -30.50 33.20 14.87
N PRO A 64 -30.47 32.41 15.97
CA PRO A 64 -29.61 32.65 17.11
C PRO A 64 -28.13 32.46 16.73
N VAL A 65 -27.31 33.46 16.95
CA VAL A 65 -25.90 33.47 16.51
C VAL A 65 -25.09 32.51 17.37
N GLN A 66 -25.21 32.58 18.72
CA GLN A 66 -24.50 31.68 19.62
C GLN A 66 -24.96 30.22 19.42
N GLY A 67 -26.28 30.02 19.32
CA GLY A 67 -26.84 28.68 19.08
C GLY A 67 -26.33 28.06 17.76
N LEU A 68 -26.20 28.87 16.69
CA LEU A 68 -25.65 28.39 15.42
C LEU A 68 -24.14 28.12 15.49
N ILE A 69 -23.38 28.97 16.17
CA ILE A 69 -21.93 28.79 16.39
C ILE A 69 -21.66 27.48 17.11
N ASP A 70 -22.38 27.25 18.20
CA ASP A 70 -22.23 26.04 19.03
C ASP A 70 -22.63 24.78 18.23
N SER A 71 -23.73 24.85 17.49
CA SER A 71 -24.18 23.73 16.65
C SER A 71 -23.24 23.36 15.51
N LEU A 72 -22.47 24.33 15.00
CA LEU A 72 -21.52 24.14 13.89
C LEU A 72 -20.06 24.01 14.35
N ASP A 73 -19.82 24.17 15.67
CA ASP A 73 -18.50 24.17 16.29
C ASP A 73 -17.54 25.20 15.62
N PHE A 74 -18.07 26.40 15.35
CA PHE A 74 -17.27 27.47 14.80
C PHE A 74 -16.48 28.20 15.90
N PRO A 75 -15.18 28.43 15.75
CA PRO A 75 -14.38 29.19 16.71
C PRO A 75 -14.61 30.69 16.57
N LEU A 76 -15.84 31.10 16.80
CA LEU A 76 -16.30 32.48 16.85
C LEU A 76 -16.70 32.83 18.29
N THR A 77 -16.40 34.03 18.71
CA THR A 77 -16.72 34.55 20.05
C THR A 77 -17.72 35.70 19.91
N LEU A 78 -18.92 35.52 20.45
CA LEU A 78 -19.95 36.52 20.51
C LEU A 78 -19.81 37.34 21.79
N ASN A 79 -19.80 38.68 21.65
CA ASN A 79 -19.85 39.61 22.77
C ASN A 79 -21.16 40.41 22.69
N LEU A 80 -22.09 40.13 23.57
CA LEU A 80 -23.41 40.76 23.59
C LEU A 80 -23.36 42.22 24.05
N ASP A 81 -22.38 42.62 24.93
CA ASP A 81 -22.27 43.97 25.41
C ASP A 81 -21.81 44.97 24.31
N SER A 82 -20.89 44.52 23.47
CA SER A 82 -20.35 45.29 22.34
C SER A 82 -21.07 45.02 21.03
N LEU A 83 -21.99 44.04 20.97
CA LEU A 83 -22.65 43.55 19.75
C LEU A 83 -21.64 43.21 18.65
N SER A 84 -20.58 42.49 19.04
CA SER A 84 -19.50 42.08 18.15
C SER A 84 -19.33 40.55 18.12
N LEU A 85 -18.84 40.09 16.98
CA LEU A 85 -18.55 38.67 16.73
C LEU A 85 -17.20 38.56 16.05
N ASP A 86 -16.26 37.85 16.64
CA ASP A 86 -14.88 37.74 16.16
C ASP A 86 -14.38 36.31 16.17
N GLY A 87 -13.57 35.91 15.18
CA GLY A 87 -12.94 34.61 15.07
C GLY A 87 -12.78 34.14 13.63
N TRP A 88 -13.05 32.87 13.37
CA TRP A 88 -13.04 32.30 12.01
C TRP A 88 -14.07 31.16 11.90
N PHE A 89 -14.41 30.73 10.67
CA PHE A 89 -15.37 29.66 10.43
C PHE A 89 -14.91 28.75 9.28
N ILE A 90 -15.22 27.48 9.36
CA ILE A 90 -14.86 26.40 8.41
C ILE A 90 -13.34 26.17 8.32
N SER A 91 -12.50 27.21 8.21
CA SER A 91 -11.04 27.11 8.10
C SER A 91 -10.36 28.37 8.64
N GLU A 92 -9.14 28.27 9.13
CA GLU A 92 -8.40 29.34 9.78
C GLU A 92 -8.14 30.57 8.86
N ASP A 93 -8.18 30.39 7.55
CA ASP A 93 -8.05 31.48 6.58
C ASP A 93 -9.36 32.27 6.39
N ARG A 94 -10.49 31.77 6.89
CA ARG A 94 -11.80 32.45 6.85
C ARG A 94 -12.07 33.26 8.12
N ASN A 95 -11.18 34.21 8.40
CA ASN A 95 -11.36 35.14 9.52
C ASN A 95 -12.62 35.98 9.31
N PHE A 96 -13.41 36.14 10.37
CA PHE A 96 -14.65 36.90 10.39
C PHE A 96 -14.66 37.84 11.58
N SER A 97 -15.06 39.10 11.34
CA SER A 97 -15.30 40.09 12.38
C SER A 97 -16.52 40.91 12.02
N LEU A 98 -17.45 41.02 12.95
CA LEU A 98 -18.67 41.84 12.84
C LEU A 98 -18.75 42.79 14.03
N ASP A 99 -19.01 44.05 13.76
CA ASP A 99 -19.39 45.08 14.78
C ASP A 99 -20.67 45.74 14.30
N ILE A 100 -21.77 45.48 14.99
CA ILE A 100 -23.10 46.02 14.62
C ILE A 100 -23.18 47.51 14.91
N ASN A 101 -22.55 47.98 16.01
CA ASN A 101 -22.56 49.38 16.39
C ASN A 101 -21.83 50.25 15.37
N GLN A 102 -20.74 49.75 14.81
CA GLN A 102 -19.94 50.45 13.78
C GLN A 102 -20.38 50.14 12.34
N LYS A 103 -21.40 49.32 12.13
CA LYS A 103 -21.84 48.83 10.82
C LYS A 103 -20.65 48.30 9.99
N SER A 104 -19.81 47.53 10.61
CA SER A 104 -18.63 46.98 9.96
C SER A 104 -18.61 45.47 9.98
N VAL A 105 -18.31 44.87 8.84
CA VAL A 105 -18.10 43.42 8.71
C VAL A 105 -16.88 43.16 7.86
N PHE A 106 -15.99 42.30 8.36
CA PHE A 106 -14.78 41.86 7.69
C PHE A 106 -14.85 40.34 7.45
N LEU A 107 -14.53 39.93 6.25
CA LEU A 107 -14.41 38.55 5.87
C LEU A 107 -13.07 38.34 5.17
N LYS A 108 -12.26 37.41 5.65
CA LYS A 108 -10.85 37.18 5.17
C LYS A 108 -9.99 38.42 5.20
N GLY A 109 -10.21 39.32 6.18
CA GLY A 109 -9.50 40.59 6.32
C GLY A 109 -9.97 41.72 5.40
N GLU A 110 -10.93 41.46 4.50
CA GLU A 110 -11.51 42.45 3.60
C GLU A 110 -12.83 42.98 4.15
N ARG A 111 -13.01 44.31 4.13
CA ARG A 111 -14.26 44.92 4.55
C ARG A 111 -15.36 44.62 3.53
N GLN A 112 -16.45 44.05 4.01
CA GLN A 112 -17.64 43.73 3.20
C GLN A 112 -18.60 44.89 3.21
N THR A 113 -19.44 44.98 2.16
CA THR A 113 -20.51 45.97 2.09
C THR A 113 -21.58 45.62 3.12
N TRP A 114 -21.97 46.59 3.96
CA TRP A 114 -23.06 46.42 4.91
C TRP A 114 -24.38 46.12 4.20
N PRO A 115 -25.11 45.05 4.57
CA PRO A 115 -26.34 44.71 3.91
C PRO A 115 -27.43 45.73 4.22
N LYS A 116 -28.15 46.19 3.20
CA LYS A 116 -29.27 47.16 3.37
C LYS A 116 -30.48 46.54 4.06
N ASP A 117 -30.59 45.21 3.99
CA ASP A 117 -31.64 44.38 4.55
C ASP A 117 -31.25 43.74 5.87
N PHE A 118 -30.13 44.18 6.48
CA PHE A 118 -29.68 43.71 7.77
C PHE A 118 -30.66 44.07 8.89
N GLN A 119 -31.07 43.06 9.66
CA GLN A 119 -31.87 43.19 10.86
C GLN A 119 -31.34 42.26 11.94
N TYR A 120 -31.40 42.74 13.18
CA TYR A 120 -31.02 41.96 14.34
C TYR A 120 -32.02 42.17 15.49
N ALA A 121 -32.00 41.24 16.45
CA ALA A 121 -32.80 41.31 17.66
C ALA A 121 -32.02 40.73 18.83
N LEU A 122 -32.45 41.00 20.04
CA LEU A 122 -31.85 40.49 21.29
C LEU A 122 -32.98 39.96 22.18
N ASP A 123 -32.77 38.79 22.79
CA ASP A 123 -33.69 38.25 23.80
C ASP A 123 -33.07 38.25 25.23
N GLY A 124 -31.85 38.81 25.36
CA GLY A 124 -31.09 38.83 26.63
C GLY A 124 -30.19 37.63 26.82
N PHE A 125 -30.28 36.59 25.99
CA PHE A 125 -29.44 35.38 26.05
C PHE A 125 -28.61 35.21 24.76
N ASP A 126 -29.14 35.61 23.60
CA ASP A 126 -28.45 35.47 22.31
C ASP A 126 -28.71 36.69 21.42
N LEU A 127 -27.87 36.86 20.42
CA LEU A 127 -28.03 37.78 19.31
C LEU A 127 -28.70 37.04 18.16
N TYR A 128 -29.83 37.58 17.69
CA TYR A 128 -30.55 37.03 16.54
C TYR A 128 -30.27 37.88 15.33
N ILE A 129 -29.89 37.26 14.23
CA ILE A 129 -29.64 37.92 12.93
C ILE A 129 -30.55 37.32 11.89
N ASN A 130 -31.05 38.16 10.98
CA ASN A 130 -31.90 37.70 9.89
C ASN A 130 -31.20 36.69 9.00
N LEU A 131 -31.91 35.62 8.61
CA LEU A 131 -31.40 34.45 7.90
C LEU A 131 -30.55 34.83 6.67
N LYS A 132 -31.01 35.81 5.85
CA LYS A 132 -30.29 36.22 4.63
C LYS A 132 -28.89 36.79 4.92
N SER A 133 -28.68 37.44 6.05
CA SER A 133 -27.36 37.96 6.45
C SER A 133 -26.44 36.84 6.88
N ILE A 134 -26.96 35.85 7.60
CA ILE A 134 -26.22 34.62 7.96
C ILE A 134 -25.77 33.87 6.72
N GLU A 135 -26.69 33.60 5.78
CA GLU A 135 -26.35 32.90 4.53
C GLU A 135 -25.24 33.61 3.74
N ARG A 136 -25.32 34.94 3.64
CA ARG A 136 -24.36 35.75 2.89
C ARG A 136 -22.96 35.72 3.50
N TRP A 137 -22.85 35.74 4.81
CA TRP A 137 -21.57 35.85 5.48
C TRP A 137 -20.86 34.50 5.69
N PHE A 138 -21.63 33.44 5.96
CA PHE A 138 -21.06 32.14 6.31
C PHE A 138 -21.04 31.13 5.15
N ASP A 139 -21.45 31.55 3.95
CA ASP A 139 -21.53 30.66 2.77
C ASP A 139 -22.40 29.43 3.03
N LEU A 140 -23.50 29.67 3.76
CA LEU A 140 -24.49 28.66 4.12
C LEU A 140 -25.79 28.94 3.34
N SER A 141 -26.58 27.91 3.12
CA SER A 141 -27.97 28.01 2.70
C SER A 141 -28.86 27.36 3.74
N LEU A 142 -29.80 28.10 4.25
CA LEU A 142 -30.71 27.75 5.34
C LEU A 142 -32.17 27.75 4.85
N LEU A 143 -32.82 26.61 4.98
CA LEU A 143 -34.25 26.48 4.60
C LEU A 143 -35.05 26.06 5.83
N LEU A 144 -35.92 26.94 6.32
CA LEU A 144 -36.82 26.65 7.41
C LEU A 144 -38.07 25.93 6.88
N ASP A 145 -38.26 24.67 7.34
CA ASP A 145 -39.48 23.90 7.13
C ASP A 145 -40.35 23.96 8.39
N VAL A 146 -41.29 24.89 8.41
CA VAL A 146 -42.16 25.09 9.57
C VAL A 146 -43.06 23.88 9.82
N SER A 147 -43.41 23.12 8.77
CA SER A 147 -44.28 21.94 8.92
C SER A 147 -43.61 20.77 9.61
N GLN A 148 -42.29 20.67 9.48
CA GLN A 148 -41.47 19.64 10.11
C GLN A 148 -40.69 20.16 11.34
N LEU A 149 -40.77 21.46 11.64
CA LEU A 149 -39.95 22.14 12.64
C LEU A 149 -38.47 21.86 12.43
N GLU A 150 -38.01 21.97 11.19
CA GLU A 150 -36.66 21.64 10.78
C GLU A 150 -36.02 22.83 10.03
N LEU A 151 -34.81 23.21 10.43
CA LEU A 151 -33.96 24.13 9.73
C LEU A 151 -32.91 23.31 8.95
N LYS A 152 -33.09 23.20 7.63
CA LYS A 152 -32.24 22.48 6.72
C LYS A 152 -31.06 23.34 6.35
N LEU A 153 -29.85 22.85 6.62
CA LEU A 153 -28.59 23.51 6.31
C LEU A 153 -27.93 22.83 5.13
N SER A 154 -27.43 23.61 4.20
CA SER A 154 -26.48 23.17 3.18
C SER A 154 -25.33 24.17 3.03
N SER A 155 -24.17 23.72 2.57
CA SER A 155 -22.97 24.57 2.39
C SER A 155 -22.23 24.17 1.13
N SER A 156 -21.62 25.14 0.44
CA SER A 156 -20.73 24.91 -0.70
C SER A 156 -19.40 24.29 -0.28
N SER A 157 -18.98 24.52 0.97
CA SER A 157 -17.75 23.99 1.57
C SER A 157 -18.06 22.95 2.61
N PRO A 158 -17.26 21.87 2.75
CA PRO A 158 -17.49 20.86 3.76
C PRO A 158 -17.34 21.44 5.17
N LEU A 159 -18.40 21.32 5.98
CA LEU A 159 -18.42 21.79 7.36
C LEU A 159 -17.62 20.86 8.29
N PRO A 160 -16.77 21.39 9.18
CA PRO A 160 -15.94 20.60 10.10
C PRO A 160 -16.77 19.59 10.93
N ILE A 161 -17.84 20.05 11.56
CA ILE A 161 -18.71 19.21 12.41
C ILE A 161 -19.39 18.09 11.59
N VAL A 162 -19.81 18.37 10.35
CA VAL A 162 -20.42 17.36 9.47
C VAL A 162 -19.38 16.30 9.10
N THR A 163 -18.19 16.73 8.70
CA THR A 163 -17.12 15.80 8.34
C THR A 163 -16.66 14.97 9.55
N GLN A 164 -16.64 15.55 10.73
CA GLN A 164 -16.34 14.84 12.00
C GLN A 164 -17.42 13.79 12.31
N LYS A 165 -18.69 14.13 12.25
CA LYS A 165 -19.80 13.18 12.48
C LYS A 165 -19.80 12.06 11.44
N LEU A 166 -19.56 12.37 10.16
CA LEU A 166 -19.43 11.36 9.09
C LEU A 166 -18.22 10.42 9.31
N ARG A 167 -17.07 10.97 9.75
CA ARG A 167 -15.91 10.15 10.12
C ARG A 167 -16.26 9.24 11.30
N ALA A 168 -16.91 9.76 12.34
CA ALA A 168 -17.33 8.97 13.49
C ALA A 168 -18.28 7.82 13.09
N GLN A 169 -19.25 8.07 12.20
CA GLN A 169 -20.13 7.04 11.66
C GLN A 169 -19.36 5.99 10.84
N LYS A 170 -18.39 6.42 10.02
CA LYS A 170 -17.53 5.52 9.26
C LYS A 170 -16.67 4.65 10.18
N ARG A 171 -16.12 5.24 11.24
CA ARG A 171 -15.36 4.51 12.28
C ARG A 171 -16.22 3.53 13.06
N ALA A 172 -17.46 3.87 13.38
CA ALA A 172 -18.39 2.96 14.06
C ALA A 172 -18.74 1.72 13.22
N LYS A 173 -18.68 1.85 11.88
CA LYS A 173 -18.86 0.73 10.93
C LYS A 173 -17.59 -0.10 10.75
N LEU A 174 -16.42 0.43 11.09
CA LEU A 174 -15.24 -0.40 11.23
C LEU A 174 -15.56 -1.38 12.36
N LYS A 175 -15.83 -2.63 11.99
CA LYS A 175 -15.66 -3.71 12.97
C LYS A 175 -14.28 -3.46 13.55
N PRO A 176 -14.11 -3.46 14.89
CA PRO A 176 -12.79 -3.50 15.45
C PRO A 176 -12.12 -4.65 14.69
N GLN A 177 -11.14 -4.38 13.85
CA GLN A 177 -10.17 -5.41 13.54
C GLN A 177 -9.70 -5.79 14.91
N ALA A 178 -10.25 -6.91 15.37
CA ALA A 178 -10.00 -7.37 16.70
C ALA A 178 -8.50 -7.20 16.89
N LYS A 179 -8.11 -6.55 17.99
CA LYS A 179 -6.73 -6.55 18.52
C LYS A 179 -6.23 -7.98 18.80
N ALA A 180 -7.08 -8.94 18.71
CA ALA A 180 -6.82 -10.27 18.23
C ALA A 180 -6.86 -10.15 16.70
N GLN A 181 -5.71 -10.19 16.03
CA GLN A 181 -5.67 -11.19 14.99
C GLN A 181 -6.43 -12.36 15.60
N THR A 182 -7.66 -12.54 15.14
CA THR A 182 -8.24 -13.86 15.21
C THR A 182 -7.14 -14.71 14.62
N ALA A 183 -6.41 -15.43 15.48
CA ALA A 183 -5.77 -16.63 15.04
C ALA A 183 -6.80 -17.18 14.09
N HIS A 184 -6.54 -17.13 12.79
CA HIS A 184 -7.43 -17.73 11.80
C HIS A 184 -7.72 -19.06 12.43
N ASP A 185 -9.00 -19.40 12.67
CA ASP A 185 -9.34 -20.69 13.25
C ASP A 185 -8.61 -21.70 12.38
N TYR A 186 -7.46 -22.16 12.86
CA TYR A 186 -6.69 -23.18 12.17
C TYR A 186 -7.59 -24.41 12.20
N LEU A 187 -8.16 -24.71 11.06
CA LEU A 187 -8.79 -26.02 10.89
C LEU A 187 -7.68 -27.05 11.16
N PRO A 188 -7.83 -27.89 12.19
CA PRO A 188 -6.83 -28.89 12.47
C PRO A 188 -6.61 -29.72 11.19
N ASN A 189 -5.38 -29.81 10.77
CA ASN A 189 -4.99 -30.58 9.60
C ASN A 189 -4.94 -32.05 10.04
N GLU A 190 -6.11 -32.66 10.14
CA GLU A 190 -6.28 -34.05 10.54
C GLU A 190 -6.07 -34.94 9.32
N TYR A 191 -4.83 -35.40 9.14
CA TYR A 191 -4.52 -36.38 8.10
C TYR A 191 -5.14 -37.74 8.42
N ASP A 192 -5.79 -38.37 7.46
CA ASP A 192 -6.38 -39.68 7.58
C ASP A 192 -5.35 -40.81 7.41
N TRP A 193 -5.67 -41.99 7.95
CA TRP A 193 -4.89 -43.21 7.66
C TRP A 193 -5.01 -43.61 6.17
N LEU A 194 -6.15 -43.37 5.56
CA LEU A 194 -6.45 -43.58 4.14
C LEU A 194 -7.58 -42.62 3.76
N GLY A 195 -7.24 -41.52 3.09
CA GLY A 195 -8.17 -40.51 2.62
C GLY A 195 -8.70 -40.80 1.22
N SER A 196 -9.75 -40.08 0.83
CA SER A 196 -10.26 -40.17 -0.54
C SER A 196 -9.27 -39.50 -1.50
N PRO A 197 -8.85 -40.16 -2.58
CA PRO A 197 -7.96 -39.58 -3.57
C PRO A 197 -8.67 -38.52 -4.43
N SER A 198 -7.95 -37.46 -4.78
CA SER A 198 -8.34 -36.51 -5.81
C SER A 198 -7.30 -36.55 -6.92
N PHE A 199 -7.75 -36.60 -8.16
CA PHE A 199 -6.87 -36.63 -9.33
C PHE A 199 -7.23 -35.53 -10.31
N ASP A 200 -6.19 -34.94 -10.92
CA ASP A 200 -6.27 -34.06 -12.07
C ASP A 200 -5.51 -34.70 -13.24
N ILE A 201 -6.14 -34.76 -14.41
CA ILE A 201 -5.59 -35.43 -15.58
C ILE A 201 -5.60 -34.46 -16.74
N GLU A 202 -4.43 -34.22 -17.32
CA GLU A 202 -4.23 -33.34 -18.45
C GLU A 202 -3.62 -34.14 -19.62
N PHE A 203 -4.19 -33.98 -20.80
CA PHE A 203 -3.63 -34.48 -22.05
C PHE A 203 -3.38 -33.33 -22.99
N SER A 204 -2.17 -33.25 -23.52
CA SER A 204 -1.77 -32.26 -24.50
C SER A 204 -1.20 -32.95 -25.72
N HIS A 205 -1.65 -32.53 -26.89
CA HIS A 205 -1.09 -33.00 -28.18
C HIS A 205 -0.94 -31.78 -29.08
N SER A 206 0.26 -31.57 -29.59
CA SER A 206 0.55 -30.53 -30.58
C SER A 206 1.22 -31.15 -31.81
N ALA A 207 0.87 -30.63 -32.97
CA ALA A 207 1.51 -30.99 -34.23
C ALA A 207 1.90 -29.68 -34.95
N GLU A 208 3.16 -29.52 -35.24
CA GLU A 208 3.69 -28.39 -35.96
C GLU A 208 4.27 -28.84 -37.29
N ARG A 209 3.83 -28.19 -38.35
CA ARG A 209 4.37 -28.43 -39.71
C ARG A 209 5.29 -27.27 -40.08
N PHE A 210 6.53 -27.59 -40.37
CA PHE A 210 7.51 -26.64 -40.88
C PHE A 210 8.14 -27.14 -42.16
N GLU A 211 8.58 -26.22 -43.01
CA GLU A 211 9.26 -26.53 -44.25
C GLU A 211 10.77 -26.36 -44.05
N LYS A 212 11.51 -27.44 -44.19
CA LYS A 212 12.97 -27.45 -44.10
C LYS A 212 13.56 -27.60 -45.50
N TYR A 213 14.50 -26.75 -45.85
CA TYR A 213 15.24 -26.86 -47.11
C TYR A 213 16.21 -28.03 -47.01
N ASN A 214 16.09 -28.97 -47.95
CA ASN A 214 16.99 -30.11 -48.02
C ASN A 214 18.09 -29.80 -49.08
N ASP A 215 19.30 -29.57 -48.59
CA ASP A 215 20.46 -29.22 -49.44
C ASP A 215 20.83 -30.33 -50.45
N LEU A 216 20.53 -31.59 -50.15
CA LEU A 216 20.82 -32.73 -51.02
C LEU A 216 19.84 -32.83 -52.19
N THR A 217 18.59 -32.48 -51.97
CA THR A 217 17.52 -32.58 -53.00
C THR A 217 17.23 -31.23 -53.65
N GLY A 218 17.70 -30.11 -53.08
CA GLY A 218 17.45 -28.75 -53.56
C GLY A 218 15.98 -28.34 -53.44
N ARG A 219 15.19 -28.95 -52.56
CA ARG A 219 13.75 -28.71 -52.40
C ARG A 219 13.38 -28.48 -50.92
N TYR A 220 12.29 -27.75 -50.71
CA TYR A 220 11.65 -27.68 -49.40
C TYR A 220 10.85 -28.97 -49.17
N GLU A 221 11.16 -29.65 -48.10
CA GLU A 221 10.45 -30.83 -47.63
C GLU A 221 9.65 -30.46 -46.39
N ALA A 222 8.37 -30.86 -46.35
CA ALA A 222 7.54 -30.65 -45.17
C ALA A 222 7.93 -31.67 -44.11
N ASP A 223 8.32 -31.19 -42.96
CA ASP A 223 8.56 -31.98 -41.78
C ASP A 223 7.43 -31.73 -40.75
N ILE A 224 6.98 -32.76 -40.06
CA ILE A 224 5.93 -32.65 -39.05
C ILE A 224 6.51 -33.11 -37.72
N SER A 225 6.67 -32.17 -36.82
CA SER A 225 7.01 -32.42 -35.45
C SER A 225 5.72 -32.64 -34.65
N GLN A 226 5.61 -33.78 -33.98
CA GLN A 226 4.48 -34.08 -33.10
C GLN A 226 4.99 -34.22 -31.68
N TYR A 227 4.23 -33.65 -30.75
CA TYR A 227 4.54 -33.65 -29.33
C TYR A 227 3.27 -34.08 -28.58
N SER A 228 3.41 -35.09 -27.73
CA SER A 228 2.31 -35.58 -26.90
C SER A 228 2.73 -35.64 -25.44
N SER A 229 1.91 -35.10 -24.55
CA SER A 229 2.13 -35.26 -23.11
C SER A 229 0.84 -35.66 -22.40
N ALA A 230 0.98 -36.50 -21.40
CA ALA A 230 -0.05 -36.87 -20.45
C ALA A 230 0.46 -36.62 -19.04
N THR A 231 -0.25 -35.80 -18.27
CA THR A 231 0.07 -35.53 -16.89
C THR A 231 -1.07 -35.99 -15.99
N VAL A 232 -0.74 -36.73 -14.95
CA VAL A 232 -1.70 -37.17 -13.91
C VAL A 232 -1.14 -36.66 -12.57
N GLN A 233 -1.89 -35.80 -11.93
CA GLN A 233 -1.57 -35.31 -10.58
C GLN A 233 -2.60 -35.86 -9.61
N GLY A 234 -2.15 -36.29 -8.42
CA GLY A 234 -3.03 -36.84 -7.41
C GLY A 234 -2.62 -36.39 -6.02
N VAL A 235 -3.61 -36.24 -5.14
CA VAL A 235 -3.40 -36.04 -3.72
C VAL A 235 -4.33 -36.89 -2.92
N MET A 236 -3.80 -37.53 -1.86
CA MET A 236 -4.59 -38.32 -0.91
C MET A 236 -3.87 -38.36 0.44
N ASP A 237 -4.62 -38.65 1.49
CA ASP A 237 -4.01 -38.94 2.78
C ASP A 237 -3.69 -40.44 2.87
N ILE A 238 -2.49 -40.75 3.34
CA ILE A 238 -2.05 -42.13 3.61
C ILE A 238 -1.10 -42.13 4.82
N LEU A 239 -1.29 -43.09 5.73
CA LEU A 239 -0.45 -43.26 6.93
C LEU A 239 -0.29 -41.99 7.73
N LYS A 240 -1.35 -41.19 7.87
CA LYS A 240 -1.33 -39.90 8.56
C LYS A 240 -0.40 -38.84 7.93
N HIS A 241 -0.20 -38.91 6.61
CA HIS A 241 0.53 -37.94 5.78
C HIS A 241 -0.28 -37.62 4.53
N SER A 242 -0.08 -36.45 3.96
CA SER A 242 -0.52 -36.16 2.59
C SER A 242 0.46 -36.73 1.59
N LEU A 243 0.02 -37.63 0.75
CA LEU A 243 0.74 -38.12 -0.40
C LEU A 243 0.35 -37.32 -1.64
N GLN A 244 1.33 -36.67 -2.25
CA GLN A 244 1.22 -36.01 -3.55
C GLN A 244 1.90 -36.90 -4.60
N THR A 245 1.21 -37.16 -5.69
CA THR A 245 1.72 -37.95 -6.83
C THR A 245 1.69 -37.09 -8.08
N SER A 246 2.72 -37.17 -8.90
CA SER A 246 2.76 -36.56 -10.23
C SER A 246 3.35 -37.58 -11.21
N TYR A 247 2.58 -37.99 -12.20
CA TYR A 247 3.06 -38.81 -13.31
C TYR A 247 3.01 -37.96 -14.58
N VAL A 248 4.12 -37.91 -15.28
CA VAL A 248 4.25 -37.24 -16.59
C VAL A 248 4.76 -38.25 -17.60
N ASN A 249 4.06 -38.37 -18.71
CA ASN A 249 4.56 -39.08 -19.89
C ASN A 249 4.68 -38.06 -21.03
N GLN A 250 5.86 -37.88 -21.53
CA GLN A 250 6.18 -36.91 -22.56
C GLN A 250 6.93 -37.62 -23.71
N ASP A 251 6.24 -37.83 -24.83
CA ASP A 251 6.77 -38.55 -26.00
C ASP A 251 7.40 -39.91 -25.66
N GLY A 252 6.88 -40.58 -24.64
CA GLY A 252 7.35 -41.89 -24.19
C GLY A 252 8.26 -41.85 -22.96
N ALA A 253 8.89 -40.73 -22.67
CA ALA A 253 9.66 -40.53 -21.42
C ALA A 253 8.72 -40.41 -20.23
N GLN A 254 8.96 -41.17 -19.16
CA GLN A 254 8.08 -41.27 -18.01
C GLN A 254 8.76 -40.77 -16.74
N ASP A 255 8.12 -39.83 -16.05
CA ASP A 255 8.57 -39.34 -14.74
C ASP A 255 7.46 -39.53 -13.69
N LEU A 256 7.72 -40.33 -12.66
CA LEU A 256 6.82 -40.56 -11.53
C LEU A 256 7.44 -39.95 -10.27
N ARG A 257 6.69 -39.06 -9.63
CA ARG A 257 7.10 -38.42 -8.37
C ARG A 257 6.12 -38.70 -7.26
N LEU A 258 6.65 -39.08 -6.11
CA LEU A 258 5.90 -39.39 -4.91
C LEU A 258 6.45 -38.55 -3.74
N THR A 259 5.63 -37.63 -3.22
CA THR A 259 6.01 -36.79 -2.10
C THR A 259 5.07 -36.98 -0.93
N PHE A 260 5.58 -37.40 0.19
CA PHE A 260 4.88 -37.47 1.46
C PHE A 260 5.13 -36.20 2.23
N SER A 261 4.11 -35.58 2.78
CA SER A 261 4.24 -34.35 3.54
C SER A 261 3.36 -34.35 4.78
N LYS A 262 3.81 -33.64 5.80
CA LYS A 262 3.03 -33.32 6.98
C LYS A 262 3.35 -31.93 7.44
N ALA A 263 2.30 -31.13 7.69
CA ALA A 263 2.38 -29.80 8.24
C ALA A 263 1.75 -29.74 9.63
N ALA A 264 2.25 -28.85 10.48
CA ALA A 264 1.66 -28.56 11.77
C ALA A 264 0.28 -27.91 11.61
N SER A 265 -0.63 -28.19 12.54
CA SER A 265 -1.98 -27.63 12.52
C SER A 265 -2.02 -26.14 12.92
N GLY A 266 -0.92 -25.57 13.38
CA GLY A 266 -0.81 -24.16 13.76
C GLY A 266 0.51 -23.87 14.46
N PRO A 267 0.83 -22.58 14.71
CA PRO A 267 2.11 -22.16 15.30
C PRO A 267 2.33 -22.67 16.72
N GLU A 268 1.27 -23.01 17.45
CA GLU A 268 1.34 -23.57 18.82
C GLU A 268 1.47 -25.09 18.85
N GLN A 269 1.11 -25.78 17.75
CA GLN A 269 1.11 -27.24 17.65
C GLN A 269 2.18 -27.71 16.66
N ARG A 270 3.43 -27.34 16.93
CA ARG A 270 4.56 -27.76 16.09
C ARG A 270 4.78 -29.27 16.13
N LEU A 271 5.33 -29.77 15.04
CA LEU A 271 5.75 -31.16 14.93
C LEU A 271 7.01 -31.43 15.78
N PHE A 272 7.56 -32.63 15.70
CA PHE A 272 8.78 -33.00 16.40
C PHE A 272 9.92 -32.01 16.12
N LEU A 273 10.82 -31.80 17.07
CA LEU A 273 11.93 -30.83 17.01
C LEU A 273 11.51 -29.37 16.72
N GLY A 274 10.22 -29.03 16.90
CA GLY A 274 9.72 -27.67 16.69
C GLY A 274 9.66 -27.23 15.23
N ILE A 275 9.61 -28.17 14.28
CA ILE A 275 9.41 -27.90 12.85
C ILE A 275 7.92 -27.70 12.54
N ASP A 276 7.63 -26.94 11.51
CA ASP A 276 6.26 -26.65 11.06
C ASP A 276 5.83 -27.55 9.89
N GLN A 277 6.79 -28.03 9.12
CA GLN A 277 6.53 -28.93 7.98
C GLN A 277 7.73 -29.84 7.70
N TYR A 278 7.45 -31.06 7.30
CA TYR A 278 8.44 -31.91 6.64
C TYR A 278 7.86 -32.56 5.39
N LYS A 279 8.75 -32.89 4.44
CA LYS A 279 8.47 -33.67 3.23
C LYS A 279 9.53 -34.75 3.08
N PHE A 280 9.16 -35.89 2.55
CA PHE A 280 10.09 -36.95 2.16
C PHE A 280 9.61 -37.64 0.89
N GLY A 281 10.52 -38.29 0.19
CA GLY A 281 10.26 -38.82 -1.15
C GLY A 281 10.88 -37.93 -2.22
N ASP A 282 10.19 -37.67 -3.30
CA ASP A 282 10.66 -36.78 -4.35
C ASP A 282 10.42 -35.33 -3.94
N VAL A 283 11.47 -34.60 -3.60
CA VAL A 283 11.41 -33.22 -3.12
C VAL A 283 12.21 -32.30 -4.03
N ASN A 284 11.79 -31.03 -4.06
CA ASN A 284 12.51 -29.97 -4.76
C ASN A 284 13.07 -28.97 -3.73
N SER A 285 14.33 -28.60 -3.89
CA SER A 285 14.90 -27.49 -3.15
C SER A 285 14.36 -26.15 -3.69
N HIS A 286 14.48 -25.08 -2.91
CA HIS A 286 14.35 -23.73 -3.47
C HIS A 286 15.61 -23.35 -4.25
N SER A 287 15.47 -22.41 -5.17
CA SER A 287 16.60 -21.84 -5.90
C SER A 287 17.41 -20.92 -4.97
N SER A 288 18.72 -21.01 -5.00
CA SER A 288 19.63 -20.12 -4.28
C SER A 288 20.35 -19.19 -5.25
N ALA A 289 20.29 -17.89 -5.00
CA ALA A 289 21.13 -16.95 -5.73
C ALA A 289 22.61 -17.35 -5.62
N LEU A 290 23.41 -17.22 -6.65
CA LEU A 290 24.82 -17.56 -6.76
C LEU A 290 25.15 -19.07 -6.75
N LEU A 291 24.29 -19.96 -6.22
CA LEU A 291 24.64 -21.37 -6.05
C LEU A 291 23.95 -22.28 -7.06
N SER A 292 22.62 -22.39 -6.99
CA SER A 292 21.90 -23.36 -7.82
C SER A 292 20.48 -22.91 -8.14
N GLY A 293 19.92 -23.41 -9.24
CA GLY A 293 18.48 -23.41 -9.46
C GLY A 293 17.75 -24.29 -8.43
N SER A 294 16.48 -24.58 -8.65
CA SER A 294 15.75 -25.59 -7.87
C SER A 294 16.27 -26.97 -8.24
N VAL A 295 16.73 -27.73 -7.25
CA VAL A 295 17.26 -29.08 -7.42
C VAL A 295 16.17 -30.08 -7.03
N SER A 296 15.89 -31.04 -7.92
CA SER A 296 14.93 -32.13 -7.72
C SER A 296 15.65 -33.43 -7.40
N GLY A 297 15.10 -34.22 -6.47
CA GLY A 297 15.64 -35.52 -6.14
C GLY A 297 14.91 -36.23 -5.01
N SER A 298 15.27 -37.49 -4.76
CA SER A 298 14.76 -38.26 -3.63
C SER A 298 15.43 -37.84 -2.33
N GLY A 299 14.67 -37.55 -1.28
CA GLY A 299 15.25 -37.12 -0.02
C GLY A 299 14.27 -36.55 0.98
N VAL A 300 14.73 -35.59 1.77
CA VAL A 300 13.99 -34.99 2.88
C VAL A 300 14.10 -33.47 2.85
N HIS A 301 13.00 -32.79 3.14
CA HIS A 301 12.91 -31.37 3.41
C HIS A 301 12.28 -31.12 4.78
N LEU A 302 12.97 -30.37 5.61
CA LEU A 302 12.48 -29.91 6.91
C LEU A 302 12.34 -28.39 6.88
N LYS A 303 11.24 -27.87 7.40
CA LYS A 303 10.97 -26.43 7.43
C LYS A 303 10.42 -26.01 8.78
N ARG A 304 10.94 -24.94 9.33
CA ARG A 304 10.33 -24.14 10.37
C ARG A 304 10.06 -22.73 9.83
N GLY A 305 8.91 -22.20 10.11
CA GLY A 305 8.41 -20.95 9.53
C GLY A 305 7.25 -21.26 8.60
N SER A 306 6.03 -20.87 8.99
CA SER A 306 4.85 -21.04 8.15
C SER A 306 4.74 -19.89 7.16
N ASN A 307 4.10 -20.14 6.01
CA ASN A 307 3.77 -19.07 5.07
C ASN A 307 2.84 -18.02 5.71
N ALA A 308 2.03 -18.42 6.70
CA ALA A 308 1.21 -17.50 7.50
C ALA A 308 2.04 -16.54 8.36
N LEU A 309 3.25 -16.92 8.79
CA LEU A 309 4.17 -16.00 9.46
C LEU A 309 4.79 -14.97 8.50
N GLN A 310 4.88 -15.28 7.21
CA GLN A 310 5.29 -14.32 6.18
C GLN A 310 4.18 -13.30 5.88
N GLU A 311 2.91 -13.67 6.03
CA GLU A 311 1.78 -12.73 5.96
C GLU A 311 1.65 -11.88 7.22
N GLN A 312 2.16 -12.35 8.37
CA GLN A 312 2.19 -11.65 9.65
C GLN A 312 3.50 -10.91 9.92
N SER A 313 4.39 -10.84 8.95
CA SER A 313 5.68 -10.20 9.14
C SER A 313 5.51 -8.68 9.25
N SER A 314 5.58 -8.25 10.40
CA SER A 314 5.87 -7.00 11.08
C SER A 314 4.65 -6.44 11.83
N ASP A 315 4.68 -6.58 13.13
CA ASP A 315 4.03 -5.65 14.05
C ASP A 315 4.70 -4.27 13.84
N LEU A 316 4.33 -3.60 12.75
CA LEU A 316 4.84 -2.28 12.46
C LEU A 316 4.32 -1.31 13.52
N LEU A 317 5.22 -0.53 14.09
CA LEU A 317 4.90 0.59 14.96
C LEU A 317 4.93 1.88 14.15
N LEU A 318 3.83 2.61 14.12
CA LEU A 318 3.77 3.98 13.61
C LEU A 318 3.43 4.93 14.74
N GLU A 319 4.29 5.90 14.96
CA GLU A 319 4.12 6.93 15.99
C GLU A 319 4.48 8.30 15.44
N GLY A 320 3.95 9.35 16.07
CA GLY A 320 4.22 10.73 15.71
C GLY A 320 3.57 11.70 16.69
N ASP A 321 3.69 12.99 16.39
CA ASP A 321 3.25 14.07 17.23
C ASP A 321 2.13 14.88 16.56
N ALA A 322 1.11 15.24 17.34
CA ALA A 322 0.07 16.19 16.97
C ALA A 322 -0.48 16.85 18.25
N PRO A 323 -1.14 18.01 18.16
CA PRO A 323 -1.71 18.66 19.35
C PRO A 323 -2.61 17.71 20.15
N PRO A 324 -2.65 17.83 21.50
CA PRO A 324 -3.45 16.95 22.36
C PRO A 324 -4.93 16.94 21.96
N GLY A 325 -5.55 15.77 21.99
CA GLY A 325 -6.97 15.58 21.70
C GLY A 325 -7.34 15.55 20.21
N TRP A 326 -6.36 15.74 19.30
CA TRP A 326 -6.63 15.61 17.87
C TRP A 326 -6.87 14.17 17.47
N GLU A 327 -7.74 13.96 16.48
CA GLU A 327 -8.05 12.65 15.92
C GLU A 327 -7.04 12.26 14.86
N VAL A 328 -6.55 11.02 14.92
CA VAL A 328 -5.60 10.47 13.95
C VAL A 328 -6.17 9.21 13.33
N GLU A 329 -6.28 9.19 12.02
CA GLU A 329 -6.72 8.03 11.24
C GLU A 329 -5.56 7.47 10.44
N LEU A 330 -5.40 6.16 10.46
CA LEU A 330 -4.40 5.42 9.71
C LEU A 330 -5.05 4.68 8.55
N TYR A 331 -4.64 5.03 7.35
CA TYR A 331 -5.05 4.35 6.13
C TYR A 331 -3.89 3.52 5.59
N ARG A 332 -4.19 2.36 5.01
CA ARG A 332 -3.25 1.55 4.23
C ARG A 332 -3.80 1.34 2.83
N ASN A 333 -3.04 1.77 1.81
CA ASN A 333 -3.44 1.69 0.40
C ASN A 333 -4.85 2.26 0.15
N GLY A 334 -5.18 3.37 0.84
CA GLY A 334 -6.49 4.04 0.74
C GLY A 334 -7.60 3.48 1.61
N ALA A 335 -7.41 2.33 2.28
CA ALA A 335 -8.38 1.76 3.21
C ALA A 335 -8.06 2.17 4.65
N LEU A 336 -9.05 2.67 5.40
CA LEU A 336 -8.92 2.97 6.82
C LEU A 336 -8.73 1.66 7.59
N ILE A 337 -7.61 1.54 8.33
CA ILE A 337 -7.25 0.33 9.09
C ILE A 337 -7.29 0.54 10.60
N ASP A 338 -7.00 1.75 11.08
CA ASP A 338 -7.03 2.06 12.51
C ASP A 338 -7.25 3.56 12.74
N PHE A 339 -7.62 3.94 13.96
CA PHE A 339 -7.75 5.31 14.39
C PHE A 339 -7.46 5.46 15.88
N THR A 340 -6.98 6.61 16.26
CA THR A 340 -6.70 6.97 17.68
C THR A 340 -6.89 8.46 17.89
N SER A 341 -6.82 8.91 19.14
CA SER A 341 -6.68 10.32 19.48
C SER A 341 -5.31 10.54 20.09
N THR A 342 -4.74 11.73 19.88
CA THR A 342 -3.49 12.09 20.52
C THR A 342 -3.67 12.16 22.04
N SER A 343 -2.69 11.62 22.75
CA SER A 343 -2.64 11.65 24.21
C SER A 343 -2.38 13.07 24.75
N SER A 344 -2.48 13.25 26.05
CA SER A 344 -2.25 14.55 26.71
C SER A 344 -0.84 15.12 26.48
N ASN A 345 0.14 14.26 26.17
CA ASN A 345 1.50 14.69 25.80
C ASN A 345 1.67 14.99 24.30
N GLY A 346 0.59 14.95 23.50
CA GLY A 346 0.61 15.26 22.09
C GLY A 346 1.14 14.15 21.19
N GLN A 347 1.16 12.89 21.66
CA GLN A 347 1.65 11.77 20.87
C GLN A 347 0.51 10.84 20.45
N TYR A 348 0.62 10.31 19.22
CA TYR A 348 -0.20 9.19 18.75
C TYR A 348 0.67 7.99 18.46
N ARG A 349 0.08 6.80 18.60
CA ARG A 349 0.75 5.53 18.40
C ARG A 349 -0.21 4.48 17.85
N PHE A 350 0.21 3.81 16.80
CA PHE A 350 -0.44 2.64 16.23
C PHE A 350 0.50 1.44 16.36
N ASP A 351 0.08 0.48 17.16
CA ASP A 351 0.83 -0.75 17.42
C ASP A 351 0.31 -1.89 16.55
N LYS A 352 1.18 -2.85 16.22
CA LYS A 352 0.81 -4.11 15.56
C LYS A 352 0.08 -3.94 14.23
N ILE A 353 0.56 -3.01 13.42
CA ILE A 353 0.01 -2.79 12.09
C ILE A 353 0.45 -3.93 11.19
N SER A 354 -0.52 -4.71 10.67
CA SER A 354 -0.22 -5.74 9.67
C SER A 354 0.20 -5.11 8.34
N THR A 355 1.24 -5.67 7.72
CA THR A 355 1.73 -5.25 6.39
C THR A 355 1.49 -6.35 5.37
N TYR A 356 1.33 -5.96 4.10
CA TYR A 356 1.32 -6.91 2.98
C TYR A 356 2.71 -7.04 2.37
N LEU A 357 2.96 -8.16 1.72
CA LEU A 357 4.14 -8.29 0.87
C LEU A 357 4.11 -7.23 -0.25
N GLY A 358 5.26 -6.62 -0.52
CA GLY A 358 5.36 -5.51 -1.47
C GLY A 358 5.17 -4.14 -0.81
N GLU A 359 4.77 -3.16 -1.59
CA GLU A 359 4.62 -1.77 -1.14
C GLU A 359 3.34 -1.58 -0.31
N ASN A 360 3.51 -1.06 0.90
CA ASN A 360 2.44 -0.58 1.77
C ASN A 360 2.54 0.93 1.86
N ILE A 361 1.49 1.62 1.44
CA ILE A 361 1.37 3.07 1.55
C ILE A 361 0.48 3.37 2.75
N PHE A 362 1.06 3.97 3.78
CA PHE A 362 0.35 4.40 4.97
C PHE A 362 0.10 5.90 4.90
N ASP A 363 -1.18 6.31 4.85
CA ASP A 363 -1.59 7.71 4.98
C ASP A 363 -2.06 7.93 6.41
N ILE A 364 -1.35 8.78 7.14
CA ILE A 364 -1.71 9.21 8.50
C ILE A 364 -2.41 10.55 8.37
N ARG A 365 -3.69 10.58 8.69
CA ARG A 365 -4.53 11.78 8.59
C ARG A 365 -4.87 12.28 9.96
N ILE A 366 -4.53 13.53 10.23
CA ILE A 366 -4.62 14.17 11.53
C ILE A 366 -5.64 15.29 11.43
N TYR A 367 -6.66 15.26 12.30
CA TYR A 367 -7.77 16.19 12.27
C TYR A 367 -7.88 16.92 13.60
N GLY A 368 -7.88 18.24 13.55
CA GLY A 368 -8.22 19.08 14.69
C GLY A 368 -9.74 19.19 14.89
N PRO A 369 -10.20 19.59 16.09
CA PRO A 369 -11.61 19.66 16.44
C PRO A 369 -12.40 20.64 15.55
N GLN A 370 -11.77 21.71 15.09
CA GLN A 370 -12.43 22.78 14.33
C GLN A 370 -12.15 22.73 12.83
N GLY A 371 -11.67 21.57 12.29
CA GLY A 371 -11.44 21.39 10.86
C GLY A 371 -9.99 21.50 10.41
N GLN A 372 -9.05 21.70 11.32
CA GLN A 372 -7.63 21.65 10.99
C GLN A 372 -7.30 20.26 10.43
N TYR A 373 -6.49 20.21 9.36
CA TYR A 373 -6.14 18.98 8.68
C TYR A 373 -4.65 18.93 8.34
N ARG A 374 -4.01 17.81 8.67
CA ARG A 374 -2.65 17.49 8.25
C ARG A 374 -2.60 16.04 7.80
N SER A 375 -1.84 15.74 6.78
CA SER A 375 -1.59 14.37 6.34
C SER A 375 -0.09 14.10 6.18
N GLU A 376 0.30 12.89 6.56
CA GLU A 376 1.64 12.35 6.36
C GLU A 376 1.54 11.03 5.62
N GLN A 377 2.43 10.78 4.66
CA GLN A 377 2.49 9.52 3.95
C GLN A 377 3.82 8.81 4.27
N LYS A 378 3.72 7.54 4.67
CA LYS A 378 4.87 6.66 4.87
C LYS A 378 4.76 5.47 3.93
N LYS A 379 5.81 5.19 3.16
CA LYS A 379 5.90 4.04 2.26
C LYS A 379 6.84 3.01 2.87
N ILE A 380 6.35 1.79 3.03
CA ILE A 380 7.10 0.68 3.62
C ILE A 380 6.97 -0.50 2.68
N THR A 381 8.09 -0.98 2.15
CA THR A 381 8.14 -2.15 1.29
C THR A 381 8.57 -3.37 2.10
N VAL A 382 7.72 -4.40 2.10
CA VAL A 382 7.98 -5.67 2.79
C VAL A 382 8.38 -6.71 1.76
N GLY A 383 9.60 -7.21 1.86
CA GLY A 383 10.10 -8.30 1.01
C GLY A 383 9.70 -9.66 1.57
N GLY A 384 9.46 -10.64 0.67
CA GLY A 384 9.04 -12.00 1.06
C GLY A 384 10.05 -12.80 1.89
N GLN A 385 11.26 -12.27 2.11
CA GLN A 385 12.32 -12.87 2.93
C GLN A 385 12.58 -12.10 4.22
N MET A 386 11.83 -11.02 4.49
CA MET A 386 11.96 -10.28 5.75
C MET A 386 11.14 -10.92 6.85
N LEU A 387 11.75 -11.02 8.01
CA LEU A 387 11.14 -11.53 9.24
C LEU A 387 10.98 -10.38 10.24
N ALA A 388 9.87 -10.37 10.97
CA ALA A 388 9.67 -9.44 12.07
C ALA A 388 10.71 -9.66 13.18
N LYS A 389 10.98 -8.62 13.96
CA LYS A 389 11.93 -8.65 15.08
C LYS A 389 11.71 -9.85 15.99
N GLY A 390 12.78 -10.63 16.19
CA GLY A 390 12.79 -11.80 17.07
C GLY A 390 12.18 -13.06 16.47
N LEU A 391 11.63 -13.02 15.27
CA LEU A 391 11.24 -14.21 14.53
C LEU A 391 12.44 -14.83 13.83
N TRP A 392 12.41 -16.13 13.70
CA TRP A 392 13.41 -16.89 12.95
C TRP A 392 12.78 -18.10 12.28
N ASP A 393 13.33 -18.47 11.15
CA ASP A 393 12.99 -19.66 10.41
C ASP A 393 14.22 -20.43 9.98
N PHE A 394 14.03 -21.68 9.57
CA PHE A 394 15.04 -22.45 8.90
C PHE A 394 14.43 -23.41 7.88
N GLN A 395 15.24 -23.76 6.89
CA GLN A 395 14.95 -24.81 5.92
C GLN A 395 16.17 -25.70 5.78
N LEU A 396 15.93 -27.00 5.62
CA LEU A 396 16.97 -27.99 5.41
C LEU A 396 16.53 -28.95 4.31
N TYR A 397 17.38 -29.14 3.34
CA TYR A 397 17.23 -30.11 2.26
C TYR A 397 18.39 -31.10 2.30
N ALA A 398 18.08 -32.38 2.25
CA ALA A 398 19.04 -33.47 2.07
C ALA A 398 18.45 -34.43 1.05
N LEU A 399 18.98 -34.44 -0.16
CA LEU A 399 18.45 -35.22 -1.27
C LEU A 399 19.55 -35.76 -2.18
N ASN A 400 19.22 -36.78 -2.92
CA ASN A 400 20.03 -37.29 -4.02
C ASN A 400 19.52 -36.68 -5.33
N ARG A 401 20.33 -35.84 -5.94
CA ARG A 401 20.03 -35.14 -7.20
C ARG A 401 19.76 -36.18 -8.29
N ASN A 402 18.78 -35.89 -9.17
CA ASN A 402 18.40 -36.71 -10.33
C ASN A 402 17.94 -38.14 -10.01
N GLN A 403 17.77 -38.50 -8.73
CA GLN A 403 17.24 -39.78 -8.32
C GLN A 403 15.76 -39.66 -7.92
N ARG A 404 14.92 -40.61 -8.31
CA ARG A 404 13.52 -40.71 -7.90
C ARG A 404 13.34 -41.75 -6.80
N LEU A 405 12.29 -41.59 -5.98
CA LEU A 405 11.90 -42.58 -4.98
C LEU A 405 11.49 -43.90 -5.64
N LEU A 406 10.76 -43.81 -6.77
CA LEU A 406 10.43 -44.92 -7.66
C LEU A 406 10.73 -44.49 -9.10
N SER A 407 11.71 -45.13 -9.72
CA SER A 407 12.00 -44.91 -11.15
C SER A 407 11.21 -45.91 -12.01
N LEU A 408 10.62 -45.39 -13.09
CA LEU A 408 9.92 -46.20 -14.11
C LEU A 408 10.85 -46.56 -15.28
N GLU A 409 11.99 -45.89 -15.38
CA GLU A 409 13.01 -46.13 -16.39
C GLU A 409 14.33 -46.52 -15.69
N GLU A 410 15.23 -47.18 -16.40
CA GLU A 410 16.59 -47.44 -15.88
C GLU A 410 17.33 -46.11 -15.74
N GLU A 411 17.50 -45.65 -14.49
CA GLU A 411 18.31 -44.47 -14.19
C GLU A 411 19.80 -44.81 -14.43
N GLU A 412 20.52 -43.94 -15.15
CA GLU A 412 21.97 -43.98 -15.16
C GLU A 412 22.45 -43.50 -13.79
N LEU A 413 22.82 -44.41 -12.94
CA LEU A 413 23.30 -44.14 -11.55
C LEU A 413 24.52 -43.21 -11.49
N ASP A 414 25.22 -43.05 -12.61
CA ASP A 414 26.42 -42.22 -12.69
C ASP A 414 26.16 -40.70 -12.57
N GLU A 415 24.89 -40.24 -12.77
CA GLU A 415 24.53 -38.85 -12.63
C GLU A 415 23.93 -38.47 -11.25
N SER A 416 23.77 -39.41 -10.35
CA SER A 416 23.25 -39.15 -9.01
C SER A 416 24.32 -38.55 -8.10
N SER A 417 24.03 -37.41 -7.48
CA SER A 417 24.94 -36.79 -6.51
C SER A 417 24.20 -36.33 -5.25
N SER A 418 24.90 -36.35 -4.12
CA SER A 418 24.32 -35.84 -2.88
C SER A 418 24.18 -34.31 -2.94
N PHE A 419 23.05 -33.80 -2.47
CA PHE A 419 22.78 -32.39 -2.33
C PHE A 419 22.28 -32.10 -0.91
N PHE A 420 23.01 -31.26 -0.21
CA PHE A 420 22.62 -30.76 1.10
C PHE A 420 22.57 -29.24 1.09
N MET A 421 21.51 -28.66 1.65
CA MET A 421 21.36 -27.23 1.81
C MET A 421 20.61 -26.94 3.10
N SER A 422 21.17 -26.07 3.93
CA SER A 422 20.50 -25.54 5.12
C SER A 422 20.57 -24.03 5.12
N GLU A 423 19.48 -23.39 5.48
CA GLU A 423 19.34 -21.96 5.53
C GLU A 423 18.62 -21.55 6.82
N PHE A 424 19.13 -20.54 7.48
CA PHE A 424 18.60 -19.96 8.70
C PHE A 424 18.43 -18.46 8.53
N ASN A 425 17.26 -17.95 8.85
CA ASN A 425 16.93 -16.53 8.78
C ASN A 425 16.48 -16.02 10.15
N ALA A 426 16.87 -14.79 10.52
CA ALA A 426 16.46 -14.15 11.77
C ALA A 426 16.19 -12.66 11.58
N GLY A 427 15.00 -12.20 12.01
CA GLY A 427 14.63 -10.79 12.05
C GLY A 427 15.30 -10.06 13.22
N LEU A 428 16.24 -9.15 12.93
CA LEU A 428 16.91 -8.35 13.95
C LEU A 428 16.05 -7.17 14.41
N ASN A 429 15.38 -6.56 13.47
CA ASN A 429 14.40 -5.49 13.68
C ASN A 429 13.42 -5.47 12.50
N ASP A 430 12.48 -4.52 12.48
CA ASP A 430 11.43 -4.43 11.45
C ASP A 430 11.94 -4.06 10.04
N TYR A 431 13.23 -3.70 9.93
CA TYR A 431 13.86 -3.28 8.69
C TYR A 431 15.04 -4.15 8.25
N LEU A 432 15.45 -5.14 9.07
CA LEU A 432 16.64 -5.93 8.81
C LEU A 432 16.47 -7.39 9.23
N THR A 433 16.64 -8.29 8.29
CA THR A 433 16.77 -9.75 8.49
C THR A 433 18.16 -10.21 8.09
N ILE A 434 18.77 -11.08 8.87
CA ILE A 434 20.02 -11.75 8.53
C ILE A 434 19.75 -13.19 8.11
N GLN A 435 20.56 -13.68 7.19
CA GLN A 435 20.54 -15.05 6.68
C GLN A 435 21.92 -15.68 6.84
N GLY A 436 21.97 -16.90 7.33
CA GLY A 436 23.13 -17.78 7.27
C GLY A 436 22.78 -19.06 6.54
N ALA A 437 23.64 -19.55 5.64
CA ALA A 437 23.39 -20.82 4.98
C ALA A 437 24.66 -21.65 4.81
N LEU A 438 24.47 -22.98 4.79
CA LEU A 438 25.47 -23.97 4.50
C LEU A 438 24.95 -24.89 3.40
N SER A 439 25.72 -25.05 2.33
CA SER A 439 25.35 -25.92 1.21
C SER A 439 26.54 -26.80 0.83
N ARG A 440 26.26 -28.07 0.51
CA ARG A 440 27.26 -29.05 0.11
C ARG A 440 26.71 -29.87 -1.06
N PHE A 441 27.35 -29.80 -2.20
CA PHE A 441 26.98 -30.54 -3.41
C PHE A 441 28.11 -30.54 -4.43
N THR A 442 28.00 -31.44 -5.40
CA THR A 442 28.87 -31.44 -6.59
C THR A 442 28.19 -30.57 -7.66
N PRO A 443 28.79 -29.47 -8.15
CA PRO A 443 28.27 -28.67 -9.23
C PRO A 443 28.09 -29.50 -10.50
N ILE A 444 27.19 -29.05 -11.40
CA ILE A 444 26.99 -29.64 -12.71
C ILE A 444 28.32 -29.57 -13.48
N ASP A 445 28.63 -30.63 -14.24
CA ASP A 445 29.86 -30.75 -15.03
C ASP A 445 31.15 -30.70 -14.18
N ASN A 446 31.05 -31.02 -12.88
CA ASN A 446 32.18 -31.09 -11.98
C ASN A 446 32.26 -32.46 -11.26
N GLU A 447 33.46 -32.92 -10.95
CA GLU A 447 33.66 -34.19 -10.24
C GLU A 447 33.90 -34.01 -8.73
N ILE A 448 34.11 -32.76 -8.29
CA ILE A 448 34.51 -32.43 -6.93
C ILE A 448 33.31 -31.88 -6.15
N GLU A 449 33.10 -32.41 -4.96
CA GLU A 449 32.08 -31.90 -4.03
C GLU A 449 32.57 -30.62 -3.35
N HIS A 450 31.77 -29.58 -3.38
CA HIS A 450 32.05 -28.26 -2.83
C HIS A 450 31.23 -27.98 -1.57
N LEU A 451 31.83 -27.25 -0.62
CA LEU A 451 31.20 -26.78 0.62
C LEU A 451 31.11 -25.26 0.60
N TYR A 452 29.91 -24.75 0.52
CA TYR A 452 29.60 -23.31 0.47
C TYR A 452 29.07 -22.82 1.82
N THR A 453 29.61 -21.69 2.26
CA THR A 453 29.08 -20.93 3.40
C THR A 453 28.58 -19.58 2.92
N SER A 454 27.39 -19.17 3.35
CA SER A 454 26.83 -17.90 2.92
C SER A 454 26.31 -17.05 4.08
N LEU A 455 26.42 -15.73 3.90
CA LEU A 455 25.89 -14.72 4.78
C LEU A 455 25.06 -13.72 3.94
N GLY A 456 23.84 -13.46 4.36
CA GLY A 456 22.91 -12.56 3.67
C GLY A 456 22.32 -11.53 4.61
N PHE A 457 21.97 -10.38 4.04
CA PHE A 457 21.26 -9.30 4.69
C PHE A 457 20.09 -8.88 3.80
N PHE A 458 18.91 -8.82 4.37
CA PHE A 458 17.71 -8.31 3.72
C PHE A 458 17.26 -7.07 4.46
N ALA A 459 17.10 -5.94 3.77
CA ALA A 459 16.78 -4.68 4.40
C ALA A 459 15.71 -3.91 3.63
N SER A 460 14.83 -3.24 4.37
CA SER A 460 13.93 -2.23 3.81
C SER A 460 14.63 -0.86 3.86
N LEU A 461 14.91 -0.26 2.71
CA LEU A 461 15.70 0.96 2.57
C LEU A 461 15.00 1.94 1.62
N GLY A 462 14.68 3.15 2.10
CA GLY A 462 14.22 4.26 1.27
C GLY A 462 12.96 3.98 0.44
N GLY A 463 12.03 3.16 0.96
CA GLY A 463 10.81 2.76 0.23
C GLY A 463 11.04 1.60 -0.75
N GLY A 464 12.21 0.99 -0.73
CA GLY A 464 12.57 -0.20 -1.48
C GLY A 464 13.05 -1.34 -0.58
N PHE A 465 13.35 -2.46 -1.20
CA PHE A 465 13.88 -3.66 -0.58
C PHE A 465 15.26 -3.96 -1.15
N GLY A 466 16.26 -4.08 -0.27
CA GLY A 466 17.63 -4.42 -0.62
C GLY A 466 18.03 -5.78 -0.08
N GLN A 467 18.80 -6.51 -0.84
CA GLN A 467 19.42 -7.78 -0.46
C GLN A 467 20.91 -7.72 -0.80
N LEU A 468 21.75 -8.08 0.14
CA LEU A 468 23.17 -8.31 -0.05
C LEU A 468 23.47 -9.73 0.41
N LYS A 469 24.10 -10.54 -0.43
CA LYS A 469 24.49 -11.92 -0.09
C LYS A 469 25.95 -12.14 -0.49
N TYR A 470 26.70 -12.75 0.39
CA TYR A 470 28.06 -13.21 0.19
C TYR A 470 28.12 -14.72 0.33
N VAL A 471 28.82 -15.38 -0.57
CA VAL A 471 29.05 -16.82 -0.56
C VAL A 471 30.54 -17.08 -0.71
N SER A 472 31.09 -17.93 0.13
CA SER A 472 32.44 -18.42 0.04
C SER A 472 32.43 -19.94 -0.13
N ASP A 473 33.22 -20.44 -1.04
CA ASP A 473 33.50 -21.84 -1.24
C ASP A 473 34.84 -22.19 -0.56
N GLN A 474 34.91 -23.35 0.05
CA GLN A 474 36.17 -23.81 0.69
C GLN A 474 37.23 -24.24 -0.32
N GLN A 475 36.86 -24.61 -1.53
CA GLN A 475 37.76 -25.17 -2.54
C GLN A 475 38.10 -24.19 -3.65
N SER A 476 37.22 -23.23 -3.92
CA SER A 476 37.40 -22.21 -4.95
C SER A 476 37.30 -20.79 -4.35
N GLY A 477 36.77 -19.85 -5.06
CA GLY A 477 36.74 -18.46 -4.65
C GLY A 477 35.50 -18.05 -3.86
N HIS A 478 34.96 -16.92 -4.21
CA HIS A 478 33.80 -16.34 -3.56
C HIS A 478 32.92 -15.58 -4.55
N ALA A 479 31.66 -15.43 -4.19
CA ALA A 479 30.72 -14.63 -4.96
C ALA A 479 29.86 -13.74 -4.05
N TRP A 480 29.37 -12.65 -4.57
CA TRP A 480 28.40 -11.82 -3.87
C TRP A 480 27.32 -11.29 -4.83
N SER A 481 26.14 -11.09 -4.29
CA SER A 481 25.03 -10.51 -5.02
C SER A 481 24.46 -9.32 -4.27
N LEU A 482 24.05 -8.32 -5.05
CA LEU A 482 23.31 -7.15 -4.60
C LEU A 482 22.04 -7.06 -5.41
N ALA A 483 20.89 -7.12 -4.76
CA ALA A 483 19.60 -6.88 -5.39
C ALA A 483 18.90 -5.70 -4.72
N TYR A 484 18.28 -4.84 -5.51
CA TYR A 484 17.47 -3.74 -5.00
C TYR A 484 16.19 -3.60 -5.82
N LYS A 485 15.06 -3.56 -5.13
CA LYS A 485 13.73 -3.41 -5.74
C LYS A 485 13.01 -2.25 -5.10
N THR A 486 12.52 -1.33 -5.92
CA THR A 486 11.75 -0.18 -5.43
C THR A 486 10.66 0.20 -6.42
N ARG A 487 9.71 0.98 -5.95
CA ARG A 487 8.70 1.61 -6.78
C ARG A 487 8.75 3.12 -6.56
N LEU A 488 9.03 3.84 -7.64
CA LEU A 488 9.03 5.30 -7.64
C LEU A 488 7.85 5.78 -8.49
N LEU A 489 6.90 6.46 -7.88
CA LEU A 489 5.63 6.81 -8.53
C LEU A 489 4.93 5.55 -9.07
N ASN A 490 4.71 5.45 -10.39
CA ASN A 490 4.12 4.29 -11.06
C ASN A 490 5.14 3.40 -11.77
N THR A 491 6.43 3.55 -11.45
CA THR A 491 7.55 2.84 -12.06
C THR A 491 8.17 1.87 -11.06
N ASN A 492 8.23 0.60 -11.40
CA ASN A 492 9.01 -0.39 -10.65
C ASN A 492 10.42 -0.41 -11.22
N ILE A 493 11.41 -0.39 -10.34
CA ILE A 493 12.83 -0.45 -10.65
C ILE A 493 13.39 -1.66 -9.91
N ASN A 494 13.92 -2.62 -10.66
CA ASN A 494 14.62 -3.78 -10.13
C ASN A 494 16.05 -3.75 -10.66
N PHE A 495 16.99 -3.86 -9.76
CA PHE A 495 18.41 -3.94 -10.06
C PHE A 495 19.00 -5.16 -9.37
N ASP A 496 19.64 -6.03 -10.12
CA ASP A 496 20.33 -7.21 -9.64
C ASP A 496 21.77 -7.18 -10.17
N LEU A 497 22.74 -7.46 -9.30
CA LEU A 497 24.16 -7.52 -9.63
C LEU A 497 24.78 -8.72 -8.93
N GLU A 498 25.44 -9.59 -9.69
CA GLU A 498 26.16 -10.75 -9.20
C GLU A 498 27.62 -10.64 -9.64
N LYS A 499 28.55 -10.86 -8.73
CA LYS A 499 29.99 -10.87 -9.03
C LYS A 499 30.62 -12.14 -8.49
N TYR A 500 31.41 -12.76 -9.32
CA TYR A 500 32.09 -14.01 -9.06
C TYR A 500 33.62 -13.79 -9.13
N THR A 501 34.36 -14.47 -8.27
CA THR A 501 35.80 -14.44 -8.24
C THR A 501 36.32 -15.86 -8.02
N ASP A 502 36.82 -16.50 -9.06
CA ASP A 502 37.28 -17.91 -9.06
C ASP A 502 36.24 -18.88 -8.45
N PHE A 503 34.94 -18.59 -8.67
CA PHE A 503 33.82 -19.24 -8.00
C PHE A 503 33.12 -20.23 -8.91
N ILE A 504 33.03 -21.47 -8.48
CA ILE A 504 32.37 -22.56 -9.20
C ILE A 504 31.06 -22.91 -8.48
N SER A 505 29.95 -23.05 -9.25
CA SER A 505 28.63 -23.44 -8.75
C SER A 505 27.76 -23.93 -9.92
N ASP A 506 26.55 -24.44 -9.66
CA ASP A 506 25.62 -24.81 -10.76
C ASP A 506 25.26 -23.63 -11.67
N LYS A 507 25.35 -22.39 -11.18
CA LYS A 507 25.14 -21.18 -11.99
C LYS A 507 26.37 -20.71 -12.76
N ASN A 508 27.53 -21.15 -12.35
CA ASN A 508 28.83 -20.84 -12.96
C ASN A 508 29.69 -22.12 -12.96
N PRO A 509 29.29 -23.16 -13.70
CA PRO A 509 29.92 -24.49 -13.59
C PRO A 509 31.36 -24.52 -14.06
N ASP A 510 31.70 -23.72 -15.06
CA ASP A 510 33.07 -23.61 -15.61
C ASP A 510 33.90 -22.47 -14.97
N GLY A 511 33.30 -21.73 -14.01
CA GLY A 511 33.97 -20.63 -13.32
C GLY A 511 34.30 -19.41 -14.18
N LYS A 512 33.78 -19.32 -15.40
CA LYS A 512 34.13 -18.25 -16.33
C LYS A 512 33.31 -16.98 -16.18
N LEU A 513 32.08 -17.05 -15.63
CA LEU A 513 31.26 -15.87 -15.38
C LEU A 513 31.90 -15.05 -14.25
N GLU A 514 32.21 -13.78 -14.52
CA GLU A 514 32.80 -12.85 -13.53
C GLU A 514 31.78 -11.83 -13.01
N LEU A 515 30.88 -11.37 -13.88
CA LEU A 515 29.85 -10.38 -13.56
C LEU A 515 28.57 -10.69 -14.30
N ASP A 516 27.43 -10.61 -13.61
CA ASP A 516 26.11 -10.57 -14.22
C ASP A 516 25.31 -9.42 -13.60
N SER A 517 24.71 -8.60 -14.43
CA SER A 517 23.88 -7.49 -13.96
C SER A 517 22.64 -7.31 -14.80
N THR A 518 21.52 -7.08 -14.12
CA THR A 518 20.21 -6.84 -14.74
C THR A 518 19.58 -5.60 -14.15
N LEU A 519 19.18 -4.67 -15.02
CA LEU A 519 18.34 -3.53 -14.68
C LEU A 519 17.02 -3.64 -15.41
N ARG A 520 15.93 -3.76 -14.66
CA ARG A 520 14.58 -3.77 -15.22
C ARG A 520 13.76 -2.60 -14.71
N ILE A 521 13.15 -1.87 -15.61
CA ILE A 521 12.30 -0.71 -15.34
C ILE A 521 10.96 -0.95 -16.02
N ASN A 522 9.89 -1.07 -15.26
CA ASN A 522 8.56 -1.25 -15.82
C ASN A 522 7.50 -0.40 -15.12
N GLY A 523 6.44 -0.10 -15.83
CA GLY A 523 5.39 0.72 -15.25
C GLY A 523 4.28 1.07 -16.24
N LEU A 524 3.48 2.04 -15.82
CA LEU A 524 2.36 2.57 -16.59
C LEU A 524 2.47 4.09 -16.66
N TRP A 525 2.51 4.64 -17.86
CA TRP A 525 2.25 6.05 -18.10
C TRP A 525 0.75 6.22 -18.31
N ALA A 526 0.08 6.74 -17.30
CA ALA A 526 -1.34 6.98 -17.35
C ALA A 526 -1.65 8.28 -18.11
N ASP A 527 -2.74 8.27 -18.87
CA ASP A 527 -3.35 9.45 -19.50
C ASP A 527 -2.45 10.22 -20.50
N ILE A 528 -1.55 9.51 -21.19
CA ILE A 528 -0.79 10.09 -22.29
C ILE A 528 -1.66 10.07 -23.55
N TRP A 529 -2.08 11.26 -24.03
CA TRP A 529 -3.03 11.41 -25.14
C TRP A 529 -4.32 10.58 -24.97
N SER A 530 -4.87 10.58 -23.74
CA SER A 530 -6.05 9.78 -23.36
C SER A 530 -5.87 8.27 -23.50
N GLN A 531 -4.64 7.78 -23.46
CA GLN A 531 -4.29 6.36 -23.50
C GLN A 531 -3.33 6.01 -22.37
N ASP A 532 -3.48 4.81 -21.83
CA ASP A 532 -2.54 4.23 -20.89
C ASP A 532 -1.47 3.44 -21.67
N ILE A 533 -0.20 3.77 -21.45
CA ILE A 533 0.92 3.11 -22.07
C ILE A 533 1.71 2.33 -21.03
N SER A 534 1.69 1.00 -21.11
CA SER A 534 2.57 0.16 -20.32
C SER A 534 3.95 0.04 -20.99
N TYR A 535 4.98 0.10 -20.17
CA TYR A 535 6.37 -0.04 -20.63
C TYR A 535 7.12 -1.05 -19.78
N ASP A 536 8.03 -1.78 -20.41
CA ASP A 536 8.98 -2.70 -19.80
C ASP A 536 10.31 -2.54 -20.55
N LEU A 537 11.36 -2.18 -19.82
CA LEU A 537 12.71 -2.03 -20.29
C LEU A 537 13.62 -2.90 -19.45
N GLU A 538 14.37 -3.79 -20.06
CA GLU A 538 15.33 -4.67 -19.41
C GLU A 538 16.68 -4.56 -20.10
N LEU A 539 17.71 -4.31 -19.32
CA LEU A 539 19.10 -4.29 -19.73
C LEU A 539 19.86 -5.35 -18.94
N GLN A 540 20.45 -6.28 -19.65
CA GLN A 540 21.32 -7.31 -19.07
C GLN A 540 22.75 -7.13 -19.59
N HIS A 541 23.71 -7.35 -18.71
CA HIS A 541 25.12 -7.34 -19.04
C HIS A 541 25.82 -8.47 -18.29
N ALA A 542 26.46 -9.35 -19.03
CA ALA A 542 27.30 -10.42 -18.50
C ALA A 542 28.75 -10.23 -18.98
N GLN A 543 29.69 -10.39 -18.07
CA GLN A 543 31.14 -10.38 -18.34
C GLN A 543 31.73 -11.72 -17.93
N TYR A 544 32.50 -12.28 -18.84
CA TYR A 544 33.17 -13.56 -18.66
C TYR A 544 34.69 -13.36 -18.61
N ALA A 545 35.40 -14.38 -18.16
CA ALA A 545 36.85 -14.45 -18.23
C ALA A 545 37.36 -14.14 -19.65
N ASN A 546 38.55 -13.57 -19.75
CA ASN A 546 39.16 -13.13 -21.01
C ASN A 546 38.48 -11.93 -21.70
N ALA A 547 37.79 -11.07 -20.94
CA ALA A 547 37.12 -9.87 -21.41
C ALA A 547 36.04 -10.12 -22.49
N GLN A 548 35.41 -11.29 -22.44
CA GLN A 548 34.23 -11.57 -23.26
C GLN A 548 33.01 -10.93 -22.59
N GLU A 549 32.16 -10.25 -23.36
CA GLU A 549 31.00 -9.54 -22.87
C GLU A 549 29.76 -9.88 -23.67
N GLN A 550 28.64 -9.96 -22.97
CA GLN A 550 27.32 -10.10 -23.56
C GLN A 550 26.39 -8.98 -23.07
N TRP A 551 25.77 -8.29 -24.00
CA TRP A 551 24.76 -7.27 -23.73
C TRP A 551 23.42 -7.68 -24.32
N GLN A 552 22.35 -7.49 -23.56
CA GLN A 552 21.02 -7.75 -24.02
C GLN A 552 20.09 -6.61 -23.59
N LEU A 553 19.40 -6.00 -24.56
CA LEU A 553 18.42 -4.95 -24.32
C LEU A 553 17.06 -5.42 -24.84
N SER A 554 16.08 -5.47 -23.96
CA SER A 554 14.68 -5.75 -24.28
C SER A 554 13.83 -4.53 -23.94
N LYS A 555 13.02 -4.09 -24.89
CA LYS A 555 12.06 -2.99 -24.71
C LYS A 555 10.69 -3.42 -25.20
N ARG A 556 9.69 -3.29 -24.34
CA ARG A 556 8.28 -3.49 -24.70
C ARG A 556 7.47 -2.25 -24.34
N LEU A 557 6.75 -1.71 -25.32
CA LEU A 557 5.73 -0.69 -25.12
C LEU A 557 4.40 -1.26 -25.57
N SER A 558 3.35 -1.15 -24.77
CA SER A 558 2.03 -1.58 -25.20
C SER A 558 0.94 -0.62 -24.72
N THR A 559 -0.07 -0.44 -25.57
CA THR A 559 -1.27 0.35 -25.26
C THR A 559 -2.50 -0.35 -25.81
N ARG A 560 -3.67 0.05 -25.33
CA ARG A 560 -4.94 -0.46 -25.81
C ARG A 560 -5.77 0.67 -26.39
N ILE A 561 -6.13 0.53 -27.68
CA ILE A 561 -7.00 1.46 -28.39
C ILE A 561 -8.32 0.75 -28.71
N GLY A 562 -9.38 1.09 -27.97
CA GLY A 562 -10.66 0.39 -28.07
C GLY A 562 -10.51 -1.09 -27.65
N GLN A 563 -10.79 -2.01 -28.56
CA GLN A 563 -10.64 -3.46 -28.34
C GLN A 563 -9.30 -4.03 -28.80
N THR A 564 -8.44 -3.21 -29.45
CA THR A 564 -7.17 -3.65 -30.03
C THR A 564 -6.02 -3.31 -29.10
N GLN A 565 -5.19 -4.31 -28.79
CA GLN A 565 -3.90 -4.11 -28.11
C GLN A 565 -2.81 -3.95 -29.16
N ILE A 566 -2.03 -2.89 -29.03
CA ILE A 566 -0.87 -2.60 -29.85
C ILE A 566 0.36 -2.72 -28.98
N ALA A 567 1.33 -3.54 -29.41
CA ALA A 567 2.60 -3.68 -28.71
C ALA A 567 3.76 -3.48 -29.69
N ASN A 568 4.79 -2.74 -29.23
CA ASN A 568 6.08 -2.61 -29.91
C ASN A 568 7.12 -3.34 -29.06
N LEU A 569 7.80 -4.31 -29.63
CA LEU A 569 8.85 -5.10 -29.01
C LEU A 569 10.15 -4.88 -29.77
N ILE A 570 11.22 -4.56 -29.06
CA ILE A 570 12.58 -4.45 -29.59
C ILE A 570 13.48 -5.28 -28.69
N ASN A 571 14.15 -6.24 -29.29
CA ASN A 571 15.20 -7.01 -28.62
C ASN A 571 16.50 -6.76 -29.40
N TYR A 572 17.55 -6.40 -28.67
CA TYR A 572 18.88 -6.23 -29.21
C TYR A 572 19.84 -7.06 -28.37
N SER A 573 20.67 -7.85 -28.99
CA SER A 573 21.75 -8.60 -28.35
C SER A 573 23.07 -8.32 -29.03
N HIS A 574 24.11 -8.17 -28.25
CA HIS A 574 25.48 -8.03 -28.71
C HIS A 574 26.35 -9.00 -27.91
N ASN A 575 27.00 -9.91 -28.61
CA ASN A 575 27.91 -10.88 -28.03
C ASN A 575 29.29 -10.63 -28.61
N ASN A 576 30.26 -10.41 -27.76
CA ASN A 576 31.69 -10.40 -28.09
C ASN A 576 32.34 -11.69 -27.54
N ILE A 577 31.65 -12.82 -27.72
CA ILE A 577 32.15 -14.14 -27.37
C ILE A 577 32.66 -14.74 -28.69
N ASP A 578 33.96 -14.87 -28.82
CA ASP A 578 34.54 -15.61 -29.94
C ASP A 578 34.11 -17.08 -29.79
N ASP A 579 33.44 -17.60 -30.81
CA ASP A 579 33.16 -19.04 -30.94
C ASP A 579 34.52 -19.77 -31.00
N VAL A 580 34.89 -20.44 -29.89
CA VAL A 580 36.05 -21.34 -29.85
C VAL A 580 35.60 -22.76 -30.06
#